data_369beb38aba09605098a051cfc63e7a4
#
_entry.id   369beb38aba09605098a051cfc63e7a4
#
_cell.length_a   1.000
_cell.length_b   1.000
_cell.length_c   1.000
_cell.angle_alpha   90.00
_cell.angle_beta   90.00
_cell.angle_gamma   90.00
#
_symmetry.space_group_name_H-M   'P 1'
#
loop_
_entity.id
_entity.type
_entity.pdbx_description
1 polymer ?
#
loop_
_entity_poly.entity_id
_entity_poly.type
_entity_poly.pdbx_seq_one_letter_code
_entity_poly.pdbx_strand_id
1 'polypeptide(L)'
;MGSFENVLSSVNEDCRLLCPECSQERKKKNVKTLSVTITENGKVYHCHHCGASGKVPYAGSVIREIKPVRLPPETEPGLVERFLKSRGIEPSKVMSYPVIGGRKFFRGQQDEIEAVGFVYGTPGEITAVKWRGLETKAFTQDGAAQEFYGIHQLPKDVDQLVICEGECDALALNSIGIPAVSVPNGAPQKVSRKQVDPSDDGKYGYVWAARETIEKASRIILATDMDDPGEALAEELARRIGRAKCWRVTFPGKDANDTLLEHGAEALQKAIDEAQPLPLEGVYLASDYGEDVDELYDNGFAQGVSTGIPEMDELYTVLPGQLSVVTGLPGSGKSEWVDQVCVNLAKNHGWRFAYASFENPPHLHIAKLAEKVVG
;
A
#
# COMPACT_ATOMS: atom_id res chain seq x y z
N MET A 1 20.81 -24.21 -24.60
CA MET A 1 20.45 -23.44 -23.41
C MET A 1 19.46 -24.28 -22.64
N GLY A 2 19.81 -24.74 -21.43
CA GLY A 2 18.86 -25.47 -20.58
C GLY A 2 17.87 -24.47 -20.01
N SER A 3 16.58 -24.70 -20.17
CA SER A 3 15.55 -23.86 -19.55
C SER A 3 15.65 -24.01 -18.03
N PHE A 4 15.29 -22.98 -17.29
CA PHE A 4 15.19 -23.03 -15.82
C PHE A 4 14.31 -24.21 -15.36
N GLU A 5 13.30 -24.55 -16.12
CA GLU A 5 12.42 -25.70 -15.89
C GLU A 5 13.18 -27.02 -15.73
N ASN A 6 14.14 -27.28 -16.63
CA ASN A 6 14.95 -28.50 -16.59
C ASN A 6 15.87 -28.53 -15.36
N VAL A 7 16.49 -27.38 -15.01
CA VAL A 7 17.40 -27.30 -13.87
C VAL A 7 16.64 -27.43 -12.55
N LEU A 8 15.41 -26.91 -12.49
CA LEU A 8 14.59 -26.88 -11.28
C LEU A 8 13.69 -28.11 -11.12
N SER A 9 13.56 -28.97 -12.13
CA SER A 9 12.69 -30.16 -12.09
C SER A 9 12.99 -31.08 -10.92
N SER A 10 14.26 -31.30 -10.60
CA SER A 10 14.74 -32.21 -9.55
C SER A 10 14.91 -31.56 -8.17
N VAL A 11 14.63 -30.28 -8.01
CA VAL A 11 14.82 -29.54 -6.74
C VAL A 11 13.59 -29.71 -5.86
N ASN A 12 13.76 -30.22 -4.63
CA ASN A 12 12.67 -30.45 -3.69
C ASN A 12 12.82 -29.69 -2.36
N GLU A 13 13.88 -28.93 -2.21
CA GLU A 13 14.17 -28.13 -1.02
C GLU A 13 14.85 -26.81 -1.40
N ASP A 14 14.86 -25.84 -0.50
CA ASP A 14 15.54 -24.57 -0.71
C ASP A 14 17.04 -24.80 -0.92
N CYS A 15 17.57 -24.31 -2.02
CA CYS A 15 18.98 -24.57 -2.37
C CYS A 15 19.59 -23.48 -3.24
N ARG A 16 20.91 -23.59 -3.46
CA ARG A 16 21.63 -22.78 -4.44
C ARG A 16 22.21 -23.65 -5.55
N LEU A 17 22.01 -23.22 -6.80
CA LEU A 17 22.40 -23.92 -8.01
C LEU A 17 23.29 -23.05 -8.91
N LEU A 18 23.85 -23.68 -9.95
CA LEU A 18 24.45 -22.96 -11.06
C LEU A 18 23.36 -22.34 -11.93
N CYS A 19 23.48 -21.06 -12.24
CA CYS A 19 22.52 -20.41 -13.13
C CYS A 19 22.66 -20.93 -14.57
N PRO A 20 21.60 -21.40 -15.23
CA PRO A 20 21.67 -21.91 -16.58
C PRO A 20 22.06 -20.84 -17.63
N GLU A 21 21.73 -19.56 -17.35
CA GLU A 21 22.04 -18.45 -18.28
C GLU A 21 23.48 -17.97 -18.18
N CYS A 22 23.99 -17.74 -16.97
CA CYS A 22 25.26 -17.04 -16.80
C CYS A 22 26.43 -17.89 -16.29
N SER A 23 26.22 -19.14 -15.87
CA SER A 23 27.27 -19.94 -15.25
C SER A 23 28.40 -20.28 -16.20
N GLN A 24 28.12 -20.45 -17.50
CA GLN A 24 29.12 -20.83 -18.54
C GLN A 24 30.00 -19.64 -18.97
N GLU A 25 29.49 -18.43 -18.88
CA GLU A 25 30.15 -17.20 -19.35
C GLU A 25 30.98 -16.51 -18.25
N ARG A 26 30.89 -16.96 -17.02
CA ARG A 26 31.57 -16.36 -15.86
C ARG A 26 33.01 -16.84 -15.72
N LYS A 27 33.88 -15.96 -15.19
CA LYS A 27 35.28 -16.36 -14.83
C LYS A 27 35.31 -17.50 -13.80
N LYS A 28 34.35 -17.51 -12.84
CA LYS A 28 34.20 -18.56 -11.82
C LYS A 28 32.97 -19.41 -12.13
N LYS A 29 33.08 -20.41 -12.98
CA LYS A 29 31.97 -21.20 -13.50
C LYS A 29 31.26 -22.06 -12.46
N ASN A 30 31.94 -22.45 -11.38
CA ASN A 30 31.41 -23.38 -10.36
C ASN A 30 30.73 -22.69 -9.16
N VAL A 31 30.57 -21.36 -9.20
CA VAL A 31 29.89 -20.65 -8.09
C VAL A 31 28.38 -20.74 -8.26
N LYS A 32 27.70 -21.28 -7.26
CA LYS A 32 26.24 -21.40 -7.22
C LYS A 32 25.61 -20.05 -6.87
N THR A 33 25.11 -19.34 -7.88
CA THR A 33 24.52 -17.99 -7.72
C THR A 33 23.00 -17.97 -7.89
N LEU A 34 22.38 -19.06 -8.33
CA LEU A 34 20.94 -19.20 -8.44
C LEU A 34 20.38 -19.71 -7.12
N SER A 35 19.72 -18.85 -6.35
CA SER A 35 18.92 -19.27 -5.20
C SER A 35 17.57 -19.80 -5.68
N VAL A 36 17.11 -20.88 -5.08
CA VAL A 36 15.82 -21.51 -5.34
C VAL A 36 15.10 -21.65 -4.00
N THR A 37 13.88 -21.17 -3.95
CA THR A 37 13.00 -21.31 -2.80
C THR A 37 11.75 -22.09 -3.18
N ILE A 38 11.42 -23.09 -2.39
CA ILE A 38 10.22 -23.90 -2.57
C ILE A 38 9.03 -23.17 -1.96
N THR A 39 7.96 -23.04 -2.74
CA THR A 39 6.70 -22.40 -2.32
C THR A 39 5.55 -23.39 -2.50
N GLU A 40 4.39 -23.11 -1.91
CA GLU A 40 3.20 -23.96 -2.07
C GLU A 40 2.76 -24.14 -3.53
N ASN A 41 3.06 -23.16 -4.39
CA ASN A 41 2.58 -23.09 -5.77
C ASN A 41 3.69 -23.24 -6.83
N GLY A 42 4.90 -23.66 -6.46
CA GLY A 42 6.02 -23.82 -7.39
C GLY A 42 7.36 -23.46 -6.78
N LYS A 43 8.38 -23.37 -7.63
CA LYS A 43 9.77 -23.08 -7.27
C LYS A 43 10.12 -21.67 -7.75
N VAL A 44 10.42 -20.77 -6.84
CA VAL A 44 10.85 -19.40 -7.16
C VAL A 44 12.38 -19.38 -7.22
N TYR A 45 12.93 -18.70 -8.21
CA TYR A 45 14.39 -18.60 -8.36
C TYR A 45 14.85 -17.17 -8.61
N HIS A 46 16.06 -16.89 -8.12
CA HIS A 46 16.74 -15.63 -8.39
C HIS A 46 18.25 -15.84 -8.52
N CYS A 47 18.84 -15.33 -9.59
CA CYS A 47 20.28 -15.37 -9.80
C CYS A 47 20.95 -14.09 -9.30
N HIS A 48 21.77 -14.17 -8.27
CA HIS A 48 22.51 -13.03 -7.69
C HIS A 48 23.66 -12.50 -8.57
N HIS A 49 23.89 -13.08 -9.76
CA HIS A 49 24.90 -12.61 -10.68
C HIS A 49 24.34 -11.90 -11.92
N CYS A 50 23.39 -12.50 -12.62
CA CYS A 50 22.79 -11.91 -13.83
C CYS A 50 21.41 -11.29 -13.60
N GLY A 51 20.84 -11.41 -12.40
CA GLY A 51 19.51 -10.90 -12.08
C GLY A 51 18.35 -11.73 -12.61
N ALA A 52 18.59 -12.82 -13.35
CA ALA A 52 17.53 -13.69 -13.85
C ALA A 52 16.67 -14.20 -12.69
N SER A 53 15.38 -13.98 -12.75
CA SER A 53 14.43 -14.41 -11.73
C SER A 53 13.13 -14.91 -12.37
N GLY A 54 12.40 -15.74 -11.66
CA GLY A 54 11.13 -16.26 -12.13
C GLY A 54 10.57 -17.36 -11.22
N LYS A 55 9.50 -17.98 -11.71
CA LYS A 55 8.82 -19.07 -11.04
C LYS A 55 8.60 -20.22 -12.00
N VAL A 56 8.89 -21.43 -11.54
CA VAL A 56 8.55 -22.68 -12.23
C VAL A 56 7.48 -23.37 -11.41
N PRO A 57 6.23 -23.49 -11.91
CA PRO A 57 5.17 -24.19 -11.22
C PRO A 57 5.50 -25.67 -11.09
N TYR A 58 4.97 -26.38 -10.10
CA TYR A 58 5.11 -27.83 -10.04
C TYR A 58 4.48 -28.49 -11.29
N ALA A 59 5.13 -29.52 -11.84
CA ALA A 59 4.53 -30.35 -12.87
C ALA A 59 3.25 -30.98 -12.31
N GLY A 60 2.09 -30.55 -12.82
CA GLY A 60 0.78 -30.92 -12.26
C GLY A 60 0.16 -29.90 -11.30
N SER A 61 0.82 -28.79 -10.93
CA SER A 61 0.10 -27.61 -10.51
C SER A 61 -0.62 -27.06 -11.74
N VAL A 62 -1.76 -27.66 -12.01
CA VAL A 62 -2.79 -27.11 -12.86
C VAL A 62 -2.93 -25.66 -12.42
N ILE A 63 -2.65 -24.66 -13.30
CA ILE A 63 -3.50 -23.48 -13.33
C ILE A 63 -4.87 -24.11 -13.18
N ARG A 64 -5.50 -23.99 -12.01
CA ARG A 64 -6.84 -24.53 -11.82
C ARG A 64 -7.65 -23.85 -12.90
N GLU A 65 -7.95 -24.61 -13.95
CA GLU A 65 -8.93 -24.18 -14.94
C GLU A 65 -10.12 -23.77 -14.11
N ILE A 66 -10.42 -22.49 -14.11
CA ILE A 66 -11.57 -21.99 -13.37
C ILE A 66 -12.74 -22.60 -14.12
N LYS A 67 -13.27 -23.69 -13.53
CA LYS A 67 -14.45 -24.33 -14.14
C LYS A 67 -15.55 -23.30 -14.06
N PRO A 68 -16.17 -22.93 -15.19
CA PRO A 68 -17.26 -21.99 -15.19
C PRO A 68 -18.32 -22.40 -14.18
N VAL A 69 -18.72 -21.49 -13.33
CA VAL A 69 -19.79 -21.73 -12.36
C VAL A 69 -21.10 -21.69 -13.10
N ARG A 70 -21.91 -22.73 -12.94
CA ARG A 70 -23.27 -22.73 -13.47
C ARG A 70 -24.18 -22.03 -12.46
N LEU A 71 -24.93 -21.04 -12.95
CA LEU A 71 -25.99 -20.43 -12.14
C LEU A 71 -27.10 -21.45 -11.85
N PRO A 72 -27.81 -21.31 -10.72
CA PRO A 72 -29.00 -22.09 -10.46
C PRO A 72 -30.01 -21.92 -11.62
N PRO A 73 -30.74 -22.97 -11.97
CA PRO A 73 -31.70 -22.92 -13.07
C PRO A 73 -32.90 -21.99 -12.80
N GLU A 74 -33.19 -21.79 -11.53
CA GLU A 74 -34.26 -20.89 -11.06
C GLU A 74 -33.64 -19.79 -10.21
N THR A 75 -33.87 -18.55 -10.57
CA THR A 75 -33.55 -17.36 -9.77
C THR A 75 -34.84 -16.75 -9.25
N GLU A 76 -34.80 -16.29 -8.01
CA GLU A 76 -35.93 -15.62 -7.35
C GLU A 76 -35.73 -14.11 -7.34
N PRO A 77 -36.17 -13.36 -8.37
CA PRO A 77 -35.95 -11.92 -8.45
C PRO A 77 -36.52 -11.15 -7.25
N GLY A 78 -37.60 -11.64 -6.66
CA GLY A 78 -38.21 -11.05 -5.46
C GLY A 78 -37.30 -11.07 -4.23
N LEU A 79 -36.39 -12.05 -4.12
CA LEU A 79 -35.38 -12.09 -3.07
C LEU A 79 -34.36 -10.96 -3.23
N VAL A 80 -33.88 -10.77 -4.47
CA VAL A 80 -32.93 -9.69 -4.80
C VAL A 80 -33.52 -8.31 -4.53
N GLU A 81 -34.76 -8.10 -4.96
CA GLU A 81 -35.45 -6.82 -4.74
C GLU A 81 -35.62 -6.53 -3.24
N ARG A 82 -36.11 -7.52 -2.47
CA ARG A 82 -36.27 -7.42 -1.02
C ARG A 82 -34.95 -7.13 -0.30
N PHE A 83 -33.88 -7.81 -0.73
CA PHE A 83 -32.55 -7.61 -0.18
C PHE A 83 -32.02 -6.20 -0.47
N LEU A 84 -32.04 -5.76 -1.72
CA LEU A 84 -31.54 -4.44 -2.11
C LEU A 84 -32.30 -3.33 -1.39
N LYS A 85 -33.63 -3.42 -1.32
CA LYS A 85 -34.46 -2.46 -0.56
C LYS A 85 -34.10 -2.43 0.92
N SER A 86 -33.80 -3.59 1.54
CA SER A 86 -33.37 -3.64 2.94
C SER A 86 -31.99 -2.98 3.16
N ARG A 87 -31.23 -2.77 2.09
CA ARG A 87 -29.94 -2.08 2.06
C ARG A 87 -30.01 -0.62 1.62
N GLY A 88 -31.25 -0.07 1.48
CA GLY A 88 -31.44 1.29 0.98
C GLY A 88 -31.08 1.48 -0.49
N ILE A 89 -30.87 0.37 -1.22
CA ILE A 89 -30.48 0.40 -2.62
C ILE A 89 -31.72 0.23 -3.49
N GLU A 90 -31.97 1.19 -4.38
CA GLU A 90 -33.05 1.11 -5.34
C GLU A 90 -32.72 0.11 -6.46
N PRO A 91 -33.45 -1.00 -6.60
CA PRO A 91 -33.13 -2.07 -7.53
C PRO A 91 -32.98 -1.60 -8.97
N SER A 92 -33.82 -0.67 -9.43
CA SER A 92 -33.79 -0.12 -10.78
C SER A 92 -32.50 0.58 -11.15
N LYS A 93 -31.74 1.06 -10.16
CA LYS A 93 -30.47 1.76 -10.33
C LYS A 93 -29.27 0.84 -10.52
N VAL A 94 -29.41 -0.41 -10.09
CA VAL A 94 -28.31 -1.41 -10.11
C VAL A 94 -28.64 -2.66 -10.93
N MET A 95 -29.64 -2.59 -11.82
CA MET A 95 -30.07 -3.72 -12.65
C MET A 95 -28.98 -4.31 -13.55
N SER A 96 -27.97 -3.51 -13.92
CA SER A 96 -26.84 -3.98 -14.73
C SER A 96 -25.84 -4.82 -13.91
N TYR A 97 -25.89 -4.74 -12.58
CA TYR A 97 -25.00 -5.48 -11.70
C TYR A 97 -25.56 -6.88 -11.45
N PRO A 98 -24.74 -7.93 -11.64
CA PRO A 98 -25.21 -9.31 -11.62
C PRO A 98 -25.41 -9.79 -10.17
N VAL A 99 -26.62 -9.61 -9.66
CA VAL A 99 -27.11 -10.15 -8.38
C VAL A 99 -28.22 -11.14 -8.65
N ILE A 100 -28.15 -12.33 -8.03
CA ILE A 100 -29.16 -13.39 -8.15
C ILE A 100 -29.73 -13.75 -6.79
N GLY A 101 -30.97 -14.21 -6.74
CA GLY A 101 -31.61 -14.72 -5.52
C GLY A 101 -31.93 -16.19 -5.62
N GLY A 102 -31.91 -16.92 -4.52
CA GLY A 102 -32.27 -18.32 -4.49
C GLY A 102 -31.97 -18.98 -3.14
N ARG A 103 -32.18 -20.29 -3.06
CA ARG A 103 -31.81 -21.09 -1.88
C ARG A 103 -30.39 -21.65 -2.06
N LYS A 104 -29.59 -21.57 -1.00
CA LYS A 104 -28.20 -22.02 -1.02
C LYS A 104 -27.86 -22.75 0.26
N PHE A 105 -27.13 -23.87 0.12
CA PHE A 105 -26.61 -24.61 1.26
C PHE A 105 -25.41 -23.92 1.91
N PHE A 106 -25.49 -23.69 3.21
CA PHE A 106 -24.41 -23.11 4.00
C PHE A 106 -23.86 -24.14 4.99
N ARG A 107 -22.61 -24.55 4.83
CA ARG A 107 -21.97 -25.58 5.67
C ARG A 107 -22.00 -25.25 7.17
N GLY A 108 -21.88 -23.95 7.53
CA GLY A 108 -21.92 -23.53 8.93
C GLY A 108 -23.29 -23.68 9.60
N GLN A 109 -24.36 -23.70 8.80
CA GLN A 109 -25.73 -23.86 9.28
C GLN A 109 -26.30 -25.25 8.98
N GLN A 110 -25.61 -26.04 8.16
CA GLN A 110 -26.03 -27.39 7.71
C GLN A 110 -27.43 -27.41 7.06
N ASP A 111 -27.85 -26.28 6.44
CA ASP A 111 -29.15 -26.13 5.83
C ASP A 111 -29.10 -25.27 4.56
N GLU A 112 -30.14 -25.34 3.73
CA GLU A 112 -30.41 -24.47 2.61
C GLU A 112 -31.28 -23.31 3.08
N ILE A 113 -30.76 -22.08 2.97
CA ILE A 113 -31.46 -20.87 3.34
C ILE A 113 -31.61 -19.94 2.16
N GLU A 114 -32.55 -19.00 2.25
CA GLU A 114 -32.67 -17.90 1.29
C GLU A 114 -31.40 -17.06 1.28
N ALA A 115 -30.87 -16.80 0.09
CA ALA A 115 -29.62 -16.11 -0.09
C ALA A 115 -29.62 -15.26 -1.37
N VAL A 116 -28.77 -14.23 -1.37
CA VAL A 116 -28.40 -13.51 -2.58
C VAL A 116 -26.97 -13.88 -2.99
N GLY A 117 -26.76 -13.98 -4.29
CA GLY A 117 -25.46 -14.29 -4.88
C GLY A 117 -24.95 -13.12 -5.72
N PHE A 118 -23.75 -12.64 -5.42
CA PHE A 118 -23.04 -11.66 -6.22
C PHE A 118 -22.20 -12.43 -7.24
N VAL A 119 -22.46 -12.20 -8.52
CA VAL A 119 -21.87 -12.98 -9.63
C VAL A 119 -20.63 -12.25 -10.16
N TYR A 120 -19.53 -12.97 -10.30
CA TYR A 120 -18.28 -12.52 -10.87
C TYR A 120 -18.06 -13.15 -12.24
N GLY A 121 -17.43 -12.41 -13.14
CA GLY A 121 -17.23 -12.81 -14.53
C GLY A 121 -18.15 -12.06 -15.50
N THR A 122 -18.07 -12.47 -16.75
CA THR A 122 -18.91 -11.93 -17.82
C THR A 122 -20.10 -12.85 -18.12
N PRO A 123 -21.15 -12.34 -18.78
CA PRO A 123 -22.22 -13.21 -19.29
C PRO A 123 -21.65 -14.31 -20.19
N GLY A 124 -21.78 -15.57 -19.76
CA GLY A 124 -21.24 -16.74 -20.45
C GLY A 124 -19.93 -17.30 -19.88
N GLU A 125 -19.20 -16.54 -19.06
CA GLU A 125 -17.97 -16.98 -18.40
C GLU A 125 -17.97 -16.54 -16.93
N ILE A 126 -18.82 -17.18 -16.13
CA ILE A 126 -18.95 -16.88 -14.71
C ILE A 126 -17.84 -17.59 -13.96
N THR A 127 -17.02 -16.82 -13.24
CA THR A 127 -15.85 -17.31 -12.49
C THR A 127 -16.20 -17.67 -11.06
N ALA A 128 -17.12 -16.90 -10.45
CA ALA A 128 -17.56 -17.16 -9.08
C ALA A 128 -18.96 -16.61 -8.79
N VAL A 129 -19.58 -17.13 -7.74
CA VAL A 129 -20.75 -16.53 -7.09
C VAL A 129 -20.50 -16.52 -5.59
N LYS A 130 -20.48 -15.33 -4.98
CA LYS A 130 -20.45 -15.16 -3.53
C LYS A 130 -21.86 -15.06 -2.99
N TRP A 131 -22.23 -16.02 -2.17
CA TRP A 131 -23.55 -16.12 -1.57
C TRP A 131 -23.57 -15.55 -0.17
N ARG A 132 -24.60 -14.76 0.12
CA ARG A 132 -24.89 -14.21 1.44
C ARG A 132 -26.31 -14.63 1.85
N GLY A 133 -26.44 -15.21 3.05
CA GLY A 133 -27.73 -15.51 3.64
C GLY A 133 -28.52 -14.22 3.93
N LEU A 134 -29.83 -14.23 3.68
CA LEU A 134 -30.68 -13.06 3.90
C LEU A 134 -30.89 -12.74 5.38
N GLU A 135 -31.23 -13.73 6.16
CA GLU A 135 -31.54 -13.61 7.58
C GLU A 135 -30.29 -13.75 8.49
N THR A 136 -29.21 -14.25 7.94
CA THR A 136 -27.97 -14.55 8.67
C THR A 136 -26.78 -13.89 7.98
N LYS A 137 -25.73 -13.59 8.76
CA LYS A 137 -24.43 -13.16 8.18
C LYS A 137 -23.61 -14.37 7.69
N ALA A 138 -24.28 -15.39 7.13
CA ALA A 138 -23.59 -16.54 6.56
C ALA A 138 -23.11 -16.23 5.14
N PHE A 139 -21.89 -16.68 4.83
CA PHE A 139 -21.29 -16.55 3.52
C PHE A 139 -20.81 -17.89 3.00
N THR A 140 -20.96 -18.12 1.71
CA THR A 140 -20.34 -19.23 0.99
C THR A 140 -20.02 -18.80 -0.42
N GLN A 141 -19.16 -19.54 -1.12
CA GLN A 141 -18.72 -19.17 -2.46
C GLN A 141 -18.64 -20.40 -3.35
N ASP A 142 -19.14 -20.26 -4.57
CA ASP A 142 -18.89 -21.18 -5.67
C ASP A 142 -17.83 -20.57 -6.58
N GLY A 143 -16.87 -21.38 -7.04
CA GLY A 143 -15.79 -20.90 -7.89
C GLY A 143 -14.74 -20.06 -7.17
N ALA A 144 -13.97 -19.28 -7.93
CA ALA A 144 -12.90 -18.42 -7.43
C ALA A 144 -13.06 -17.01 -8.01
N ALA A 145 -13.41 -16.05 -7.16
CA ALA A 145 -13.45 -14.64 -7.53
C ALA A 145 -12.02 -14.10 -7.63
N GLN A 146 -11.58 -13.76 -8.85
CA GLN A 146 -10.22 -13.30 -9.16
C GLN A 146 -10.20 -11.91 -9.80
N GLU A 147 -11.31 -11.19 -9.72
CA GLU A 147 -11.48 -9.85 -10.23
C GLU A 147 -12.32 -9.02 -9.27
N PHE A 148 -12.36 -7.71 -9.46
CA PHE A 148 -13.28 -6.86 -8.71
C PHE A 148 -14.73 -7.15 -9.10
N TYR A 149 -15.62 -7.20 -8.12
CA TYR A 149 -17.05 -7.21 -8.38
C TYR A 149 -17.49 -5.90 -9.05
N GLY A 150 -18.26 -5.99 -10.10
CA GLY A 150 -18.77 -4.82 -10.83
C GLY A 150 -17.81 -4.24 -11.87
N ILE A 151 -16.61 -4.82 -12.07
CA ILE A 151 -15.62 -4.29 -13.03
C ILE A 151 -16.14 -4.24 -14.46
N HIS A 152 -16.95 -5.21 -14.89
CA HIS A 152 -17.51 -5.30 -16.23
C HIS A 152 -18.72 -4.40 -16.48
N GLN A 153 -19.27 -3.80 -15.41
CA GLN A 153 -20.38 -2.87 -15.43
C GLN A 153 -19.95 -1.40 -15.43
N LEU A 154 -18.67 -1.15 -15.25
CA LEU A 154 -18.13 0.20 -15.27
C LEU A 154 -18.30 0.85 -16.66
N PRO A 155 -18.49 2.17 -16.70
CA PRO A 155 -18.37 2.94 -17.94
C PRO A 155 -16.99 2.75 -18.57
N LYS A 156 -16.90 2.89 -19.92
CA LYS A 156 -15.63 2.73 -20.63
C LYS A 156 -14.56 3.76 -20.22
N ASP A 157 -15.00 4.96 -19.90
CA ASP A 157 -14.16 6.08 -19.52
C ASP A 157 -14.49 6.45 -18.06
N VAL A 158 -13.77 5.85 -17.13
CA VAL A 158 -13.87 6.12 -15.69
C VAL A 158 -12.68 6.97 -15.28
N ASP A 159 -12.93 8.24 -15.02
CA ASP A 159 -11.91 9.16 -14.52
C ASP A 159 -11.69 8.97 -13.00
N GLN A 160 -12.77 8.74 -12.26
CA GLN A 160 -12.74 8.46 -10.83
C GLN A 160 -13.33 7.08 -10.55
N LEU A 161 -12.57 6.20 -9.93
CA LEU A 161 -13.00 4.85 -9.52
C LEU A 161 -12.98 4.72 -8.00
N VAL A 162 -14.10 4.23 -7.44
CA VAL A 162 -14.18 3.90 -6.01
C VAL A 162 -13.97 2.40 -5.82
N ILE A 163 -13.13 2.01 -4.88
CA ILE A 163 -12.86 0.62 -4.52
C ILE A 163 -13.33 0.37 -3.09
N CYS A 164 -14.33 -0.50 -2.93
CA CYS A 164 -14.95 -0.86 -1.66
C CYS A 164 -14.48 -2.22 -1.14
N GLU A 165 -14.76 -2.49 0.13
CA GLU A 165 -14.54 -3.81 0.72
C GLU A 165 -15.66 -4.80 0.34
N GLY A 166 -16.92 -4.40 0.44
CA GLY A 166 -18.09 -5.25 0.23
C GLY A 166 -18.86 -4.95 -1.06
N GLU A 167 -19.56 -5.97 -1.58
CA GLU A 167 -20.38 -5.85 -2.78
C GLU A 167 -21.56 -4.90 -2.56
N CYS A 168 -22.13 -4.87 -1.35
CA CYS A 168 -23.21 -3.97 -1.00
C CYS A 168 -22.76 -2.49 -1.03
N ASP A 169 -21.53 -2.22 -0.63
CA ASP A 169 -20.96 -0.87 -0.65
C ASP A 169 -20.79 -0.38 -2.07
N ALA A 170 -20.24 -1.23 -2.95
CA ALA A 170 -20.15 -0.92 -4.37
C ALA A 170 -21.52 -0.68 -4.99
N LEU A 171 -22.54 -1.51 -4.68
CA LEU A 171 -23.91 -1.30 -5.17
C LEU A 171 -24.55 -0.04 -4.61
N ALA A 172 -24.29 0.32 -3.34
CA ALA A 172 -24.79 1.55 -2.74
C ALA A 172 -24.28 2.78 -3.51
N LEU A 173 -22.96 2.84 -3.77
CA LEU A 173 -22.35 3.93 -4.56
C LEU A 173 -22.85 3.96 -5.99
N ASN A 174 -22.91 2.81 -6.66
CA ASN A 174 -23.43 2.72 -8.03
C ASN A 174 -24.90 3.14 -8.12
N SER A 175 -25.70 2.92 -7.08
CA SER A 175 -27.11 3.33 -7.04
C SER A 175 -27.32 4.86 -7.05
N ILE A 176 -26.30 5.61 -6.61
CA ILE A 176 -26.28 7.07 -6.66
C ILE A 176 -25.45 7.62 -7.82
N GLY A 177 -24.98 6.74 -8.74
CA GLY A 177 -24.27 7.13 -9.95
C GLY A 177 -22.77 7.27 -9.82
N ILE A 178 -22.17 6.81 -8.72
CA ILE A 178 -20.73 6.83 -8.51
C ILE A 178 -20.13 5.48 -8.95
N PRO A 179 -19.20 5.45 -9.95
CA PRO A 179 -18.56 4.22 -10.40
C PRO A 179 -17.77 3.56 -9.27
N ALA A 180 -18.20 2.38 -8.85
CA ALA A 180 -17.59 1.65 -7.75
C ALA A 180 -17.50 0.15 -8.02
N VAL A 181 -16.44 -0.46 -7.48
CA VAL A 181 -16.19 -1.89 -7.50
C VAL A 181 -15.87 -2.38 -6.10
N SER A 182 -16.02 -3.68 -5.82
CA SER A 182 -15.56 -4.23 -4.54
C SER A 182 -14.49 -5.30 -4.71
N VAL A 183 -13.66 -5.45 -3.68
CA VAL A 183 -12.64 -6.51 -3.65
C VAL A 183 -13.30 -7.89 -3.55
N PRO A 184 -12.71 -8.93 -4.20
CA PRO A 184 -13.28 -10.27 -4.17
C PRO A 184 -13.10 -10.99 -2.83
N ASN A 185 -12.12 -10.58 -2.03
CA ASN A 185 -11.74 -11.21 -0.77
C ASN A 185 -11.86 -10.21 0.38
N GLY A 186 -12.16 -10.69 1.58
CA GLY A 186 -12.22 -9.84 2.77
C GLY A 186 -10.90 -9.18 3.12
N ALA A 187 -10.98 -8.13 3.94
CA ALA A 187 -9.83 -7.36 4.41
C ALA A 187 -8.80 -8.22 5.15
N PRO A 188 -7.50 -7.88 5.04
CA PRO A 188 -6.46 -8.51 5.84
C PRO A 188 -6.48 -7.96 7.28
N GLN A 189 -6.07 -8.77 8.24
CA GLN A 189 -5.94 -8.31 9.62
C GLN A 189 -4.78 -7.33 9.83
N LYS A 190 -3.76 -7.36 8.95
CA LYS A 190 -2.57 -6.50 9.02
C LYS A 190 -1.98 -6.31 7.62
N VAL A 191 -1.33 -5.19 7.42
CA VAL A 191 -0.54 -4.90 6.22
C VAL A 191 0.64 -5.86 6.12
N SER A 192 0.87 -6.40 4.93
CA SER A 192 2.01 -7.27 4.66
C SER A 192 3.31 -6.47 4.61
N ARG A 193 4.37 -6.99 5.23
CA ARG A 193 5.73 -6.42 5.12
C ARG A 193 6.50 -6.92 3.90
N LYS A 194 5.95 -7.89 3.15
CA LYS A 194 6.60 -8.44 1.95
C LYS A 194 6.59 -7.43 0.82
N GLN A 195 7.65 -7.44 0.03
CA GLN A 195 7.68 -6.68 -1.22
C GLN A 195 6.56 -7.19 -2.14
N VAL A 196 5.88 -6.26 -2.80
CA VAL A 196 4.79 -6.58 -3.74
C VAL A 196 5.40 -6.77 -5.12
N ASP A 197 5.27 -7.97 -5.68
CA ASP A 197 5.49 -8.23 -7.10
C ASP A 197 4.11 -8.40 -7.76
N PRO A 198 3.69 -7.48 -8.64
CA PRO A 198 2.36 -7.52 -9.24
C PRO A 198 2.08 -8.81 -10.03
N SER A 199 3.11 -9.45 -10.59
CA SER A 199 2.97 -10.65 -11.40
C SER A 199 2.81 -11.94 -10.59
N ASP A 200 3.17 -11.92 -9.29
CA ASP A 200 3.13 -13.10 -8.39
C ASP A 200 2.28 -12.86 -7.13
N ASP A 201 1.39 -11.86 -7.15
CA ASP A 201 0.52 -11.52 -6.03
C ASP A 201 -0.78 -12.33 -6.06
N GLY A 202 -0.70 -13.57 -5.58
CA GLY A 202 -1.84 -14.50 -5.61
C GLY A 202 -3.08 -14.01 -4.84
N LYS A 203 -2.92 -13.21 -3.78
CA LYS A 203 -4.04 -12.69 -2.98
C LYS A 203 -4.70 -11.47 -3.63
N TYR A 204 -3.92 -10.61 -4.24
CA TYR A 204 -4.36 -9.33 -4.80
C TYR A 204 -4.20 -9.28 -6.34
N GLY A 205 -4.06 -10.42 -7.00
CA GLY A 205 -3.95 -10.53 -8.46
C GLY A 205 -5.06 -9.83 -9.23
N TYR A 206 -6.23 -9.66 -8.61
CA TYR A 206 -7.35 -8.89 -9.14
C TYR A 206 -7.02 -7.41 -9.39
N VAL A 207 -6.11 -6.82 -8.61
CA VAL A 207 -5.63 -5.44 -8.85
C VAL A 207 -4.85 -5.37 -10.15
N TRP A 208 -3.97 -6.35 -10.37
CA TRP A 208 -3.21 -6.45 -11.62
C TRP A 208 -4.10 -6.77 -12.83
N ALA A 209 -5.10 -7.62 -12.65
CA ALA A 209 -6.08 -7.90 -13.69
C ALA A 209 -6.85 -6.64 -14.14
N ALA A 210 -7.12 -5.72 -13.21
CA ALA A 210 -7.82 -4.46 -13.47
C ALA A 210 -6.88 -3.29 -13.83
N ARG A 211 -5.57 -3.52 -14.06
CA ARG A 211 -4.57 -2.44 -14.23
C ARG A 211 -4.94 -1.43 -15.33
N GLU A 212 -5.51 -1.87 -16.46
CA GLU A 212 -5.90 -0.96 -17.55
C GLU A 212 -6.98 0.04 -17.12
N THR A 213 -7.94 -0.40 -16.32
CA THR A 213 -8.98 0.49 -15.74
C THR A 213 -8.40 1.42 -14.70
N ILE A 214 -7.53 0.89 -13.82
CA ILE A 214 -6.86 1.65 -12.77
C ILE A 214 -5.90 2.70 -13.38
N GLU A 215 -5.19 2.37 -14.44
CA GLU A 215 -4.26 3.29 -15.10
C GLU A 215 -4.97 4.45 -15.78
N LYS A 216 -6.14 4.21 -16.37
CA LYS A 216 -6.97 5.24 -17.00
C LYS A 216 -7.58 6.22 -16.01
N ALA A 217 -7.98 5.74 -14.84
CA ALA A 217 -8.53 6.59 -13.80
C ALA A 217 -7.47 7.58 -13.28
N SER A 218 -7.81 8.85 -13.19
CA SER A 218 -6.96 9.87 -12.59
C SER A 218 -6.99 9.83 -11.06
N ARG A 219 -8.10 9.35 -10.50
CA ARG A 219 -8.36 9.31 -9.06
C ARG A 219 -8.95 7.97 -8.64
N ILE A 220 -8.30 7.30 -7.68
CA ILE A 220 -8.79 6.07 -7.07
C ILE A 220 -9.16 6.36 -5.62
N ILE A 221 -10.43 6.17 -5.27
CA ILE A 221 -10.90 6.38 -3.90
C ILE A 221 -11.02 5.04 -3.20
N LEU A 222 -10.28 4.88 -2.10
CA LEU A 222 -10.30 3.69 -1.26
C LEU A 222 -11.40 3.86 -0.20
N ALA A 223 -12.52 3.19 -0.44
CA ALA A 223 -13.75 3.24 0.35
C ALA A 223 -13.94 1.92 1.11
N THR A 224 -12.91 1.51 1.84
CA THR A 224 -12.93 0.34 2.74
C THR A 224 -13.56 0.71 4.09
N ASP A 225 -13.96 -0.29 4.88
CA ASP A 225 -14.57 -0.11 6.19
C ASP A 225 -13.74 0.82 7.11
N MET A 226 -14.42 1.51 8.02
CA MET A 226 -13.79 2.42 9.00
C MET A 226 -13.30 1.65 10.24
N ASP A 227 -12.61 0.53 10.03
CA ASP A 227 -12.02 -0.31 11.09
C ASP A 227 -10.58 -0.71 10.73
N ASP A 228 -9.85 -1.33 11.68
CA ASP A 228 -8.45 -1.71 11.47
C ASP A 228 -8.22 -2.62 10.26
N PRO A 229 -9.04 -3.66 9.98
CA PRO A 229 -8.93 -4.44 8.76
C PRO A 229 -9.16 -3.62 7.50
N GLY A 230 -10.13 -2.71 7.49
CA GLY A 230 -10.41 -1.81 6.37
C GLY A 230 -9.25 -0.85 6.09
N GLU A 231 -8.61 -0.31 7.12
CA GLU A 231 -7.38 0.48 6.96
C GLU A 231 -6.23 -0.36 6.41
N ALA A 232 -6.07 -1.59 6.88
CA ALA A 232 -5.06 -2.51 6.35
C ALA A 232 -5.32 -2.85 4.87
N LEU A 233 -6.58 -3.00 4.46
CA LEU A 233 -6.95 -3.22 3.06
C LEU A 233 -6.64 -1.99 2.21
N ALA A 234 -6.98 -0.78 2.67
CA ALA A 234 -6.69 0.46 1.98
C ALA A 234 -5.19 0.61 1.72
N GLU A 235 -4.35 0.33 2.72
CA GLU A 235 -2.90 0.38 2.59
C GLU A 235 -2.36 -0.68 1.61
N GLU A 236 -2.89 -1.91 1.64
CA GLU A 236 -2.50 -2.97 0.71
C GLU A 236 -2.88 -2.65 -0.75
N LEU A 237 -4.03 -2.00 -0.96
CA LEU A 237 -4.44 -1.52 -2.29
C LEU A 237 -3.57 -0.36 -2.76
N ALA A 238 -3.33 0.65 -1.89
CA ALA A 238 -2.50 1.81 -2.21
C ALA A 238 -1.07 1.43 -2.62
N ARG A 239 -0.48 0.42 -1.98
CA ARG A 239 0.86 -0.09 -2.32
C ARG A 239 0.94 -0.70 -3.73
N ARG A 240 -0.16 -1.25 -4.24
CA ARG A 240 -0.24 -1.90 -5.56
C ARG A 240 -0.66 -0.97 -6.67
N ILE A 241 -1.58 -0.07 -6.37
CA ILE A 241 -2.13 0.91 -7.32
C ILE A 241 -1.13 2.06 -7.53
N GLY A 242 -0.40 2.42 -6.48
CA GLY A 242 0.44 3.61 -6.43
C GLY A 242 -0.23 4.69 -5.58
N ARG A 243 0.39 4.98 -4.44
CA ARG A 243 -0.14 5.85 -3.39
C ARG A 243 -0.55 7.23 -3.87
N ALA A 244 0.19 7.78 -4.86
CA ALA A 244 -0.06 9.10 -5.43
C ALA A 244 -1.42 9.24 -6.17
N LYS A 245 -2.01 8.12 -6.61
CA LYS A 245 -3.34 8.09 -7.24
C LYS A 245 -4.46 7.79 -6.24
N CYS A 246 -4.13 7.45 -5.00
CA CYS A 246 -5.08 6.94 -4.03
C CYS A 246 -5.54 8.03 -3.07
N TRP A 247 -6.83 8.02 -2.81
CA TRP A 247 -7.52 8.91 -1.88
C TRP A 247 -8.24 8.05 -0.85
N ARG A 248 -8.38 8.52 0.37
CA ARG A 248 -9.09 7.83 1.44
C ARG A 248 -10.38 8.59 1.76
N VAL A 249 -11.49 7.88 1.76
CA VAL A 249 -12.77 8.41 2.24
C VAL A 249 -12.90 8.22 3.75
N THR A 250 -13.59 9.15 4.39
CA THR A 250 -14.05 9.00 5.77
C THR A 250 -15.57 9.01 5.76
N PHE A 251 -16.16 7.88 6.14
CA PHE A 251 -17.61 7.75 6.22
C PHE A 251 -18.14 8.19 7.58
N PRO A 252 -19.34 8.83 7.65
CA PRO A 252 -20.03 9.05 8.93
C PRO A 252 -20.56 7.73 9.53
N GLY A 253 -20.84 6.71 8.70
CA GLY A 253 -21.17 5.34 9.08
C GLY A 253 -19.93 4.43 9.08
N LYS A 254 -20.15 3.12 9.29
CA LYS A 254 -19.09 2.13 9.25
C LYS A 254 -18.51 1.96 7.83
N ASP A 255 -19.37 1.93 6.84
CA ASP A 255 -19.08 1.70 5.42
C ASP A 255 -20.01 2.52 4.51
N ALA A 256 -19.89 2.37 3.20
CA ALA A 256 -20.70 3.11 2.23
C ALA A 256 -22.18 2.72 2.31
N ASN A 257 -22.51 1.46 2.53
CA ASN A 257 -23.90 1.01 2.62
C ASN A 257 -24.58 1.48 3.91
N ASP A 258 -23.89 1.40 5.05
CA ASP A 258 -24.39 1.93 6.32
C ASP A 258 -24.58 3.46 6.24
N THR A 259 -23.65 4.17 5.59
CA THR A 259 -23.78 5.61 5.32
C THR A 259 -25.03 5.92 4.48
N LEU A 260 -25.28 5.16 3.42
CA LEU A 260 -26.49 5.33 2.60
C LEU A 260 -27.76 5.11 3.43
N LEU A 261 -27.79 4.06 4.26
CA LEU A 261 -28.97 3.70 5.08
C LEU A 261 -29.27 4.72 6.18
N GLU A 262 -28.23 5.19 6.88
CA GLU A 262 -28.38 6.00 8.08
C GLU A 262 -28.41 7.50 7.78
N HIS A 263 -27.67 7.93 6.74
CA HIS A 263 -27.46 9.35 6.44
C HIS A 263 -27.92 9.77 5.05
N GLY A 264 -28.30 8.81 4.19
CA GLY A 264 -28.85 9.06 2.85
C GLY A 264 -27.80 9.31 1.76
N ALA A 265 -28.30 9.48 0.54
CA ALA A 265 -27.47 9.59 -0.66
C ALA A 265 -26.60 10.86 -0.70
N GLU A 266 -27.10 11.98 -0.18
CA GLU A 266 -26.35 13.24 -0.14
C GLU A 266 -25.13 13.15 0.77
N ALA A 267 -25.26 12.49 1.92
CA ALA A 267 -24.13 12.29 2.85
C ALA A 267 -23.09 11.33 2.25
N LEU A 268 -23.54 10.28 1.53
CA LEU A 268 -22.65 9.36 0.84
C LEU A 268 -21.89 10.06 -0.29
N GLN A 269 -22.59 10.87 -1.11
CA GLN A 269 -21.95 11.68 -2.16
C GLN A 269 -20.90 12.64 -1.57
N LYS A 270 -21.27 13.37 -0.53
CA LYS A 270 -20.40 14.31 0.17
C LYS A 270 -19.14 13.63 0.70
N ALA A 271 -19.25 12.45 1.32
CA ALA A 271 -18.10 11.70 1.83
C ALA A 271 -17.11 11.35 0.71
N ILE A 272 -17.60 10.99 -0.47
CA ILE A 272 -16.74 10.71 -1.64
C ILE A 272 -16.08 11.99 -2.17
N ASP A 273 -16.81 13.09 -2.22
CA ASP A 273 -16.28 14.38 -2.72
C ASP A 273 -15.20 14.95 -1.79
N GLU A 274 -15.36 14.74 -0.48
CA GLU A 274 -14.43 15.17 0.58
C GLU A 274 -13.28 14.19 0.83
N ALA A 275 -13.16 13.09 0.06
CA ALA A 275 -12.05 12.15 0.21
C ALA A 275 -10.70 12.86 0.11
N GLN A 276 -9.76 12.48 0.97
CA GLN A 276 -8.44 13.11 1.08
C GLN A 276 -7.35 12.29 0.39
N PRO A 277 -6.36 12.91 -0.25
CA PRO A 277 -5.24 12.18 -0.84
C PRO A 277 -4.47 11.45 0.26
N LEU A 278 -3.99 10.24 -0.05
CA LEU A 278 -3.13 9.52 0.88
C LEU A 278 -1.79 10.25 1.05
N PRO A 279 -1.31 10.43 2.29
CA PRO A 279 -0.02 11.08 2.55
C PRO A 279 1.12 10.37 1.80
N LEU A 280 1.97 11.13 1.14
CA LEU A 280 3.20 10.65 0.51
C LEU A 280 4.38 11.01 1.40
N GLU A 281 5.24 10.05 1.69
CA GLU A 281 6.44 10.31 2.49
C GLU A 281 7.31 11.39 1.82
N GLY A 282 7.65 12.43 2.58
CA GLY A 282 8.44 13.56 2.09
C GLY A 282 7.67 14.59 1.24
N VAL A 283 6.35 14.43 1.07
CA VAL A 283 5.48 15.41 0.41
C VAL A 283 4.47 15.95 1.42
N TYR A 284 4.48 17.26 1.62
CA TYR A 284 3.67 17.95 2.59
C TYR A 284 2.88 19.07 1.91
N LEU A 285 1.68 19.33 2.36
CA LEU A 285 0.90 20.49 1.95
C LEU A 285 1.38 21.74 2.72
N ALA A 286 1.22 22.90 2.12
CA ALA A 286 1.54 24.15 2.83
C ALA A 286 0.74 24.33 4.13
N SER A 287 -0.49 23.81 4.16
CA SER A 287 -1.34 23.79 5.35
C SER A 287 -0.77 22.96 6.52
N ASP A 288 0.06 21.94 6.24
CA ASP A 288 0.64 21.08 7.27
C ASP A 288 1.67 21.83 8.13
N TYR A 289 2.15 22.98 7.63
CA TYR A 289 3.08 23.87 8.33
C TYR A 289 2.42 25.12 8.91
N GLY A 290 1.08 25.18 8.92
CA GLY A 290 0.36 26.37 9.36
C GLY A 290 0.72 26.79 10.78
N GLU A 291 0.70 25.85 11.73
CA GLU A 291 1.04 26.09 13.14
C GLU A 291 2.50 26.54 13.30
N ASP A 292 3.43 25.88 12.58
CA ASP A 292 4.86 26.25 12.60
C ASP A 292 5.10 27.67 12.06
N VAL A 293 4.34 28.06 11.03
CA VAL A 293 4.40 29.40 10.44
C VAL A 293 3.82 30.45 11.39
N ASP A 294 2.71 30.14 12.04
CA ASP A 294 2.08 31.03 13.04
C ASP A 294 3.03 31.21 14.24
N GLU A 295 3.63 30.13 14.74
CA GLU A 295 4.63 30.19 15.81
C GLU A 295 5.84 31.03 15.41
N LEU A 296 6.32 30.89 14.16
CA LEU A 296 7.40 31.68 13.62
C LEU A 296 7.05 33.16 13.47
N TYR A 297 5.80 33.47 13.12
CA TYR A 297 5.29 34.83 13.01
C TYR A 297 5.19 35.52 14.39
N ASP A 298 4.69 34.80 15.39
CA ASP A 298 4.48 35.33 16.74
C ASP A 298 5.80 35.47 17.53
N ASN A 299 6.71 34.52 17.40
CA ASN A 299 7.92 34.43 18.21
C ASN A 299 9.21 34.84 17.46
N GLY A 300 9.13 35.03 16.13
CA GLY A 300 10.28 35.29 15.26
C GLY A 300 11.18 34.05 15.09
N PHE A 301 12.28 34.23 14.37
CA PHE A 301 13.26 33.15 14.18
C PHE A 301 13.95 32.79 15.49
N ALA A 302 14.11 31.49 15.75
CA ALA A 302 14.83 30.99 16.91
C ALA A 302 16.25 31.59 16.96
N GLN A 303 16.60 32.19 18.09
CA GLN A 303 17.97 32.61 18.33
C GLN A 303 18.86 31.42 18.62
N GLY A 304 20.05 31.37 18.04
CA GLY A 304 21.03 30.35 18.34
C GLY A 304 21.61 30.51 19.75
N VAL A 305 22.35 29.53 20.21
CA VAL A 305 23.07 29.62 21.48
C VAL A 305 24.37 30.43 21.32
N SER A 306 24.78 31.09 22.41
CA SER A 306 26.00 31.89 22.46
C SER A 306 27.26 31.06 22.12
N THR A 307 28.13 31.63 21.30
CA THR A 307 29.45 31.06 20.99
C THR A 307 30.38 31.10 22.20
N GLY A 308 30.02 31.83 23.26
CA GLY A 308 30.85 32.13 24.43
C GLY A 308 31.90 33.22 24.13
N ILE A 309 31.73 33.96 23.04
CA ILE A 309 32.54 35.12 22.64
C ILE A 309 31.60 36.30 22.46
N PRO A 310 31.45 37.20 23.45
CA PRO A 310 30.41 38.22 23.45
C PRO A 310 30.37 39.11 22.19
N GLU A 311 31.53 39.48 21.66
CA GLU A 311 31.62 40.32 20.43
C GLU A 311 31.15 39.57 19.20
N MET A 312 31.21 38.27 19.18
CA MET A 312 30.71 37.41 18.09
C MET A 312 29.20 37.21 18.20
N ASP A 313 28.68 37.07 19.41
CA ASP A 313 27.28 36.76 19.65
C ASP A 313 26.33 37.86 19.17
N GLU A 314 26.81 39.09 19.00
CA GLU A 314 26.08 40.19 18.35
C GLU A 314 25.89 39.95 16.84
N LEU A 315 26.76 39.18 16.20
CA LEU A 315 26.76 38.94 14.75
C LEU A 315 26.41 37.50 14.38
N TYR A 316 26.72 36.55 15.24
CA TYR A 316 26.56 35.12 14.96
C TYR A 316 26.34 34.32 16.25
N THR A 317 25.30 33.51 16.24
CA THR A 317 24.99 32.52 17.26
C THR A 317 24.87 31.14 16.62
N VAL A 318 25.05 30.05 17.36
CA VAL A 318 25.03 28.70 16.82
C VAL A 318 23.65 28.09 16.97
N LEU A 319 23.03 27.73 15.85
CA LEU A 319 21.72 27.09 15.82
C LEU A 319 21.84 25.63 15.37
N PRO A 320 21.33 24.64 16.15
CA PRO A 320 21.28 23.24 15.74
C PRO A 320 20.55 23.07 14.40
N GLY A 321 21.04 22.17 13.54
CA GLY A 321 20.47 21.92 12.23
C GLY A 321 20.98 22.82 11.11
N GLN A 322 21.75 23.86 11.42
CA GLN A 322 22.36 24.74 10.40
C GLN A 322 23.78 24.29 10.04
N LEU A 323 24.10 24.38 8.74
CA LEU A 323 25.46 24.23 8.23
C LEU A 323 26.17 25.56 8.32
N SER A 324 27.27 25.62 9.12
CA SER A 324 28.14 26.80 9.19
C SER A 324 29.43 26.55 8.43
N VAL A 325 29.82 27.49 7.56
CA VAL A 325 31.05 27.42 6.77
C VAL A 325 31.98 28.57 7.20
N VAL A 326 33.17 28.20 7.73
CA VAL A 326 34.19 29.16 8.14
C VAL A 326 35.26 29.24 7.06
N THR A 327 35.43 30.40 6.44
CA THR A 327 36.41 30.63 5.37
C THR A 327 37.43 31.73 5.77
N GLY A 328 38.56 31.74 5.11
CA GLY A 328 39.61 32.74 5.29
C GLY A 328 40.98 32.26 4.78
N LEU A 329 41.95 33.11 4.83
CA LEU A 329 43.31 32.83 4.36
C LEU A 329 43.98 31.72 5.16
N PRO A 330 44.92 30.95 4.59
CA PRO A 330 45.73 30.04 5.31
C PRO A 330 46.45 30.71 6.52
N GLY A 331 46.45 30.09 7.67
CA GLY A 331 47.09 30.64 8.88
C GLY A 331 46.28 31.72 9.61
N SER A 332 45.07 32.05 9.20
CA SER A 332 44.22 33.09 9.83
C SER A 332 43.53 32.66 11.13
N GLY A 333 43.76 31.43 11.62
CA GLY A 333 43.22 30.98 12.90
C GLY A 333 41.81 30.34 12.79
N LYS A 334 41.30 30.01 11.61
CA LYS A 334 39.96 29.40 11.42
C LYS A 334 39.70 28.18 12.30
N SER A 335 40.62 27.21 12.25
CA SER A 335 40.50 25.98 13.04
C SER A 335 40.58 26.25 14.54
N GLU A 336 41.47 27.18 14.96
CA GLU A 336 41.58 27.61 16.35
C GLU A 336 40.29 28.27 16.86
N TRP A 337 39.66 29.09 16.04
CA TRP A 337 38.38 29.70 16.35
C TRP A 337 37.24 28.65 16.46
N VAL A 338 37.14 27.72 15.48
CA VAL A 338 36.13 26.64 15.52
C VAL A 338 36.29 25.79 16.78
N ASP A 339 37.55 25.38 17.10
CA ASP A 339 37.86 24.61 18.29
C ASP A 339 37.46 25.35 19.57
N GLN A 340 37.72 26.66 19.63
CA GLN A 340 37.35 27.49 20.79
C GLN A 340 35.81 27.55 20.95
N VAL A 341 35.07 27.77 19.88
CA VAL A 341 33.59 27.79 19.91
C VAL A 341 33.05 26.41 20.34
N CYS A 342 33.60 25.30 19.82
CA CYS A 342 33.20 23.97 20.25
C CYS A 342 33.46 23.72 21.73
N VAL A 343 34.59 24.15 22.24
CA VAL A 343 34.92 24.07 23.68
C VAL A 343 33.96 24.89 24.52
N ASN A 344 33.65 26.11 24.10
CA ASN A 344 32.69 26.97 24.81
C ASN A 344 31.28 26.37 24.81
N LEU A 345 30.81 25.85 23.68
CA LEU A 345 29.50 25.19 23.58
C LEU A 345 29.45 23.92 24.45
N ALA A 346 30.51 23.15 24.49
CA ALA A 346 30.62 21.98 25.37
C ALA A 346 30.56 22.38 26.86
N LYS A 347 31.30 23.42 27.28
CA LYS A 347 31.34 23.92 28.65
C LYS A 347 30.02 24.56 29.09
N ASN A 348 29.45 25.44 28.23
CA ASN A 348 28.34 26.30 28.62
C ASN A 348 26.99 25.65 28.36
N HIS A 349 26.89 24.80 27.32
CA HIS A 349 25.63 24.23 26.86
C HIS A 349 25.59 22.69 26.84
N GLY A 350 26.68 22.02 27.28
CA GLY A 350 26.76 20.56 27.36
C GLY A 350 26.79 19.85 26.01
N TRP A 351 27.15 20.56 24.92
CA TRP A 351 27.21 19.98 23.59
C TRP A 351 28.32 18.95 23.47
N ARG A 352 28.08 17.99 22.54
CA ARG A 352 29.05 16.95 22.19
C ARG A 352 29.38 17.08 20.71
N PHE A 353 30.68 16.97 20.40
CA PHE A 353 31.19 17.17 19.04
C PHE A 353 31.85 15.91 18.50
N ALA A 354 31.67 15.65 17.21
CA ALA A 354 32.49 14.72 16.47
C ALA A 354 33.39 15.50 15.52
N TYR A 355 34.69 15.23 15.58
CA TYR A 355 35.70 15.89 14.76
C TYR A 355 36.15 15.00 13.62
N ALA A 356 36.15 15.54 12.39
CA ALA A 356 36.75 14.95 11.20
C ALA A 356 37.88 15.86 10.69
N SER A 357 39.01 15.89 11.40
CA SER A 357 40.16 16.72 11.06
C SER A 357 41.19 15.90 10.30
N PHE A 358 41.46 16.32 9.06
CA PHE A 358 42.43 15.66 8.17
C PHE A 358 43.82 16.34 8.19
N GLU A 359 43.93 17.52 8.76
CA GLU A 359 45.17 18.30 8.80
C GLU A 359 46.08 17.95 9.98
N ASN A 360 45.48 17.58 11.12
CA ASN A 360 46.21 17.27 12.34
C ASN A 360 46.02 15.82 12.75
N PRO A 361 47.10 15.13 13.18
CA PRO A 361 46.94 13.84 13.85
C PRO A 361 46.04 13.97 15.08
N PRO A 362 45.19 12.97 15.38
CA PRO A 362 44.21 13.06 16.47
C PRO A 362 44.78 13.45 17.84
N HIS A 363 45.96 12.92 18.20
CA HIS A 363 46.59 13.24 19.49
C HIS A 363 47.00 14.70 19.60
N LEU A 364 47.46 15.33 18.52
CA LEU A 364 47.81 16.76 18.52
C LEU A 364 46.55 17.63 18.60
N HIS A 365 45.48 17.25 17.90
CA HIS A 365 44.22 17.97 17.98
C HIS A 365 43.61 17.89 19.39
N ILE A 366 43.65 16.71 20.02
CA ILE A 366 43.19 16.52 21.40
C ILE A 366 44.01 17.39 22.38
N ALA A 367 45.34 17.47 22.20
CA ALA A 367 46.20 18.33 23.05
C ALA A 367 45.78 19.81 22.92
N LYS A 368 45.57 20.31 21.69
CA LYS A 368 45.08 21.68 21.46
C LYS A 368 43.72 21.96 22.09
N LEU A 369 42.79 21.01 21.99
CA LEU A 369 41.48 21.13 22.65
C LEU A 369 41.63 21.16 24.19
N ALA A 370 42.51 20.30 24.74
CA ALA A 370 42.78 20.28 26.17
C ALA A 370 43.37 21.63 26.68
N GLU A 371 44.30 22.22 25.94
CA GLU A 371 44.82 23.56 26.22
C GLU A 371 43.71 24.61 26.30
N LYS A 372 42.74 24.59 25.37
CA LYS A 372 41.59 25.52 25.37
C LYS A 372 40.62 25.26 26.54
N VAL A 373 40.56 24.04 27.04
CA VAL A 373 39.73 23.70 28.20
C VAL A 373 40.37 24.21 29.51
N VAL A 374 41.69 24.14 29.62
CA VAL A 374 42.43 24.53 30.84
C VAL A 374 42.64 26.05 30.89
N GLY A 375 42.83 26.74 29.78
CA GLY A 375 43.04 28.19 29.64
C GLY A 375 44.50 28.49 29.39
#